data_b1097f4fb7dd00f2acaf386c13f92802
#
_entry.id   b1097f4fb7dd00f2acaf386c13f92802
#
_cell.length_a   1.000
_cell.length_b   1.000
_cell.length_c   1.000
_cell.angle_alpha   90.00
_cell.angle_beta   90.00
_cell.angle_gamma   90.00
#
_symmetry.space_group_name_H-M   'P 1'
#
loop_
_entity.id
_entity.type
_entity.pdbx_description
1 polymer ?
#
loop_
_entity_poly.entity_id
_entity_poly.type
_entity_poly.pdbx_seq_one_letter_code
_entity_poly.pdbx_strand_id
1 'polypeptide(L)'
;MSARTILLRSSTPSLLLLASLCALAVPKDKEPAPHFSAITTTGEKFTNDSIKGKVALLEFWTTWCGFCADEASFVDKIGHELAPKGLILLAIDVGESKKTVKKYLDLHPRNCKIVFMEDTNLAAMYAATSYPIYVVIDRDGNIAGTQRGAGGEDALRRLLARAGLDLPDDDSDSN
;
A
#
# COMPACT_ATOMS: atom_id res chain seq x y z
N MET A 1 33.28 52.41 70.77
CA MET A 1 33.09 52.73 69.34
C MET A 1 33.01 51.38 68.62
N SER A 2 31.77 50.93 68.29
CA SER A 2 31.50 49.59 67.78
C SER A 2 31.11 49.65 66.37
N ALA A 3 31.93 49.11 65.44
CA ALA A 3 31.68 49.04 64.02
C ALA A 3 30.81 47.77 63.73
N ARG A 4 29.59 47.95 63.27
CA ARG A 4 28.72 46.87 62.80
C ARG A 4 29.01 46.58 61.34
N THR A 5 29.55 45.39 61.07
CA THR A 5 29.76 44.86 59.72
C THR A 5 28.43 44.32 59.21
N ILE A 6 27.91 44.89 58.12
CA ILE A 6 26.72 44.42 57.41
C ILE A 6 27.17 43.43 56.32
N LEU A 7 26.76 42.14 56.52
CA LEU A 7 26.94 41.09 55.52
C LEU A 7 25.80 41.18 54.48
N LEU A 8 26.16 41.59 53.26
CA LEU A 8 25.27 41.50 52.11
C LEU A 8 25.19 40.03 51.64
N ARG A 9 24.01 39.42 51.78
CA ARG A 9 23.70 38.13 51.18
C ARG A 9 23.37 38.35 49.69
N SER A 10 24.27 37.91 48.82
CA SER A 10 24.06 37.86 47.39
C SER A 10 23.16 36.63 47.09
N SER A 11 21.92 36.88 46.68
CA SER A 11 21.00 35.86 46.15
C SER A 11 21.21 35.76 44.63
N THR A 12 21.84 34.71 44.19
CA THR A 12 21.91 34.38 42.76
C THR A 12 20.62 33.63 42.35
N PRO A 13 19.86 34.11 41.35
CA PRO A 13 18.75 33.33 40.84
C PRO A 13 19.30 32.18 39.98
N SER A 14 19.04 30.94 40.40
CA SER A 14 19.30 29.72 39.63
C SER A 14 18.36 29.67 38.45
N LEU A 15 18.87 30.00 37.23
CA LEU A 15 18.14 29.92 35.98
C LEU A 15 18.06 28.44 35.55
N LEU A 16 16.94 27.78 35.91
CA LEU A 16 16.62 26.43 35.40
C LEU A 16 16.34 26.49 33.92
N LEU A 17 17.35 26.15 33.09
CA LEU A 17 17.21 25.93 31.66
C LEU A 17 16.43 24.62 31.45
N LEU A 18 15.10 24.72 31.24
CA LEU A 18 14.30 23.60 30.72
C LEU A 18 14.72 23.37 29.26
N ALA A 19 15.64 22.43 29.05
CA ALA A 19 15.92 21.89 27.73
C ALA A 19 14.71 21.09 27.26
N SER A 20 13.85 21.71 26.43
CA SER A 20 12.75 21.04 25.74
C SER A 20 13.38 20.06 24.74
N LEU A 21 13.42 18.79 25.13
CA LEU A 21 13.85 17.70 24.26
C LEU A 21 12.73 17.48 23.22
N CYS A 22 12.81 18.22 22.10
CA CYS A 22 11.96 17.98 20.94
C CYS A 22 12.36 16.60 20.39
N ALA A 23 11.60 15.57 20.74
CA ALA A 23 11.75 14.24 20.18
C ALA A 23 11.44 14.35 18.67
N LEU A 24 12.47 14.46 17.84
CA LEU A 24 12.38 14.31 16.41
C LEU A 24 11.87 12.88 16.17
N ALA A 25 10.60 12.73 15.82
CA ALA A 25 10.07 11.47 15.33
C ALA A 25 10.89 11.09 14.09
N VAL A 26 11.76 10.08 14.23
CA VAL A 26 12.46 9.50 13.08
C VAL A 26 11.38 8.96 12.15
N PRO A 27 11.30 9.40 10.90
CA PRO A 27 10.39 8.81 9.94
C PRO A 27 10.68 7.31 9.89
N LYS A 28 9.65 6.48 10.10
CA LYS A 28 9.80 5.03 9.90
C LYS A 28 10.16 4.85 8.42
N ASP A 29 11.39 4.41 8.15
CA ASP A 29 11.84 4.16 6.80
C ASP A 29 10.82 3.26 6.11
N LYS A 30 10.30 3.73 4.98
CA LYS A 30 9.36 2.94 4.17
C LYS A 30 10.11 1.74 3.60
N GLU A 31 9.50 0.57 3.64
CA GLU A 31 10.08 -0.67 3.11
C GLU A 31 10.06 -0.64 1.56
N PRO A 32 11.20 -0.70 0.88
CA PRO A 32 11.22 -0.77 -0.58
C PRO A 32 10.53 -2.05 -1.08
N ALA A 33 9.74 -1.93 -2.13
CA ALA A 33 9.16 -3.11 -2.79
C ALA A 33 10.28 -3.97 -3.41
N PRO A 34 10.23 -5.31 -3.24
CA PRO A 34 11.18 -6.22 -3.86
C PRO A 34 11.25 -6.03 -5.38
N HIS A 35 12.41 -6.30 -5.97
CA HIS A 35 12.56 -6.25 -7.42
C HIS A 35 11.75 -7.34 -8.10
N PHE A 36 10.89 -6.95 -9.05
CA PHE A 36 10.04 -7.88 -9.77
C PHE A 36 10.03 -7.64 -11.28
N SER A 37 9.59 -8.67 -11.98
CA SER A 37 9.18 -8.60 -13.39
C SER A 37 7.87 -9.36 -13.52
N ALA A 38 6.90 -8.78 -14.22
CA ALA A 38 5.60 -9.40 -14.49
C ALA A 38 5.21 -9.14 -15.95
N ILE A 39 4.69 -10.17 -16.62
CA ILE A 39 4.16 -10.05 -17.97
C ILE A 39 2.68 -10.38 -17.90
N THR A 40 1.84 -9.48 -18.40
CA THR A 40 0.39 -9.67 -18.42
C THR A 40 -0.04 -10.64 -19.50
N THR A 41 -1.28 -11.11 -19.43
CA THR A 41 -1.88 -11.96 -20.48
C THR A 41 -1.95 -11.29 -21.85
N THR A 42 -1.84 -9.96 -21.91
CA THR A 42 -1.77 -9.17 -23.14
C THR A 42 -0.34 -8.87 -23.60
N GLY A 43 0.67 -9.35 -22.88
CA GLY A 43 2.09 -9.18 -23.22
C GLY A 43 2.72 -7.89 -22.69
N GLU A 44 1.98 -7.06 -21.94
CA GLU A 44 2.51 -5.85 -21.33
C GLU A 44 3.46 -6.22 -20.17
N LYS A 45 4.64 -5.60 -20.11
CA LYS A 45 5.66 -5.89 -19.10
C LYS A 45 5.69 -4.82 -18.02
N PHE A 46 5.70 -5.25 -16.75
CA PHE A 46 5.84 -4.41 -15.57
C PHE A 46 7.08 -4.78 -14.77
N THR A 47 7.78 -3.75 -14.28
CA THR A 47 8.93 -3.85 -13.36
C THR A 47 8.86 -2.68 -12.38
N ASN A 48 9.71 -2.67 -11.34
CA ASN A 48 9.80 -1.52 -10.42
C ASN A 48 10.02 -0.20 -11.17
N ASP A 49 10.85 -0.20 -12.22
CA ASP A 49 11.11 1.03 -13.01
C ASP A 49 9.88 1.48 -13.80
N SER A 50 9.10 0.54 -14.35
CA SER A 50 7.92 0.86 -15.17
C SER A 50 6.75 1.41 -14.35
N ILE A 51 6.70 1.10 -13.05
CA ILE A 51 5.67 1.61 -12.12
C ILE A 51 6.10 2.86 -11.37
N LYS A 52 7.34 3.34 -11.54
CA LYS A 52 7.86 4.52 -10.86
C LYS A 52 7.00 5.75 -11.16
N GLY A 53 6.67 6.52 -10.13
CA GLY A 53 5.76 7.67 -10.22
C GLY A 53 4.26 7.31 -10.27
N LYS A 54 3.94 6.01 -10.24
CA LYS A 54 2.56 5.49 -10.20
C LYS A 54 2.34 4.69 -8.93
N VAL A 55 1.09 4.47 -8.55
CA VAL A 55 0.74 3.54 -7.48
C VAL A 55 0.45 2.19 -8.11
N ALA A 56 1.01 1.11 -7.57
CA ALA A 56 0.68 -0.23 -8.01
C ALA A 56 -0.13 -0.97 -6.92
N LEU A 57 -1.26 -1.55 -7.32
CA LEU A 57 -2.04 -2.50 -6.53
C LEU A 57 -1.77 -3.90 -7.08
N LEU A 58 -1.16 -4.75 -6.27
CA LEU A 58 -0.95 -6.16 -6.56
C LEU A 58 -2.04 -6.94 -5.83
N GLU A 59 -2.87 -7.67 -6.57
CA GLU A 59 -3.85 -8.63 -6.04
C GLU A 59 -3.31 -10.05 -6.28
N PHE A 60 -3.16 -10.84 -5.22
CA PHE A 60 -2.86 -12.27 -5.33
C PHE A 60 -4.13 -13.06 -5.12
N TRP A 61 -4.50 -13.90 -6.08
CA TRP A 61 -5.77 -14.61 -6.12
C TRP A 61 -5.64 -16.01 -6.73
N THR A 62 -6.71 -16.79 -6.65
CA THR A 62 -6.82 -18.11 -7.31
C THR A 62 -8.25 -18.32 -7.82
N THR A 63 -8.44 -19.22 -8.78
CA THR A 63 -9.77 -19.52 -9.36
C THR A 63 -10.73 -20.18 -8.37
N TRP A 64 -10.22 -20.87 -7.36
CA TRP A 64 -11.00 -21.55 -6.32
C TRP A 64 -11.23 -20.70 -5.06
N CYS A 65 -10.72 -19.46 -5.02
CA CYS A 65 -10.88 -18.54 -3.91
C CYS A 65 -12.24 -17.84 -3.95
N GLY A 66 -13.22 -18.30 -3.14
CA GLY A 66 -14.54 -17.68 -3.08
C GLY A 66 -14.50 -16.20 -2.69
N PHE A 67 -13.73 -15.83 -1.66
CA PHE A 67 -13.57 -14.44 -1.26
C PHE A 67 -12.96 -13.56 -2.35
N CYS A 68 -12.05 -14.10 -3.18
CA CYS A 68 -11.51 -13.36 -4.32
C CYS A 68 -12.59 -13.11 -5.38
N ALA A 69 -13.46 -14.10 -5.62
CA ALA A 69 -14.58 -13.96 -6.55
C ALA A 69 -15.59 -12.91 -6.07
N ASP A 70 -15.91 -12.89 -4.76
CA ASP A 70 -16.83 -11.92 -4.16
C ASP A 70 -16.28 -10.48 -4.28
N GLU A 71 -14.97 -10.30 -4.18
CA GLU A 71 -14.33 -8.98 -4.22
C GLU A 71 -13.96 -8.51 -5.65
N ALA A 72 -13.92 -9.40 -6.63
CA ALA A 72 -13.44 -9.14 -7.98
C ALA A 72 -14.08 -7.91 -8.66
N SER A 73 -15.40 -7.73 -8.50
CA SER A 73 -16.13 -6.66 -9.17
C SER A 73 -15.73 -5.27 -8.68
N PHE A 74 -15.61 -5.06 -7.37
CA PHE A 74 -15.20 -3.77 -6.85
C PHE A 74 -13.70 -3.53 -7.02
N VAL A 75 -12.86 -4.58 -6.97
CA VAL A 75 -11.42 -4.47 -7.26
C VAL A 75 -11.21 -3.96 -8.69
N ASP A 76 -11.91 -4.54 -9.67
CA ASP A 76 -11.84 -4.11 -11.07
C ASP A 76 -12.39 -2.68 -11.24
N LYS A 77 -13.51 -2.34 -10.56
CA LYS A 77 -14.09 -1.00 -10.54
C LYS A 77 -13.08 0.03 -10.03
N ILE A 78 -12.46 -0.21 -8.87
CA ILE A 78 -11.42 0.65 -8.29
C ILE A 78 -10.25 0.80 -9.25
N GLY A 79 -9.78 -0.29 -9.85
CA GLY A 79 -8.72 -0.28 -10.85
C GLY A 79 -9.02 0.65 -12.01
N HIS A 80 -10.24 0.59 -12.54
CA HIS A 80 -10.70 1.46 -13.63
C HIS A 80 -10.86 2.92 -13.20
N GLU A 81 -11.49 3.17 -12.05
CA GLU A 81 -11.74 4.53 -11.50
C GLU A 81 -10.44 5.28 -11.23
N LEU A 82 -9.42 4.59 -10.70
CA LEU A 82 -8.17 5.20 -10.29
C LEU A 82 -7.05 5.12 -11.34
N ALA A 83 -7.26 4.42 -12.46
CA ALA A 83 -6.28 4.37 -13.55
C ALA A 83 -5.89 5.77 -14.07
N PRO A 84 -6.82 6.74 -14.27
CA PRO A 84 -6.48 8.11 -14.66
C PRO A 84 -5.65 8.86 -13.61
N LYS A 85 -5.74 8.45 -12.33
CA LYS A 85 -4.95 9.00 -11.22
C LYS A 85 -3.59 8.30 -11.05
N GLY A 86 -3.25 7.37 -11.95
CA GLY A 86 -1.98 6.67 -11.97
C GLY A 86 -1.97 5.35 -11.18
N LEU A 87 -3.12 4.72 -10.94
CA LEU A 87 -3.17 3.36 -10.40
C LEU A 87 -2.88 2.33 -11.50
N ILE A 88 -2.01 1.37 -11.20
CA ILE A 88 -1.79 0.15 -11.96
C ILE A 88 -2.30 -1.02 -11.12
N LEU A 89 -3.33 -1.72 -11.57
CA LEU A 89 -3.84 -2.95 -10.95
C LEU A 89 -3.28 -4.16 -11.69
N LEU A 90 -2.53 -5.02 -10.98
CA LEU A 90 -2.05 -6.31 -11.45
C LEU A 90 -2.72 -7.41 -10.62
N ALA A 91 -3.52 -8.27 -11.24
CA ALA A 91 -4.11 -9.44 -10.60
C ALA A 91 -3.27 -10.69 -10.93
N ILE A 92 -2.52 -11.15 -9.95
CA ILE A 92 -1.55 -12.25 -10.06
C ILE A 92 -2.24 -13.55 -9.61
N ASP A 93 -2.43 -14.46 -10.54
CA ASP A 93 -2.82 -15.84 -10.24
C ASP A 93 -1.70 -16.57 -9.49
N VAL A 94 -2.06 -17.43 -8.54
CA VAL A 94 -1.07 -18.16 -7.75
C VAL A 94 -1.37 -19.64 -7.72
N GLY A 95 -0.40 -20.45 -8.14
CA GLY A 95 -0.40 -21.91 -7.98
C GLY A 95 -1.20 -22.67 -9.02
N GLU A 96 -1.67 -22.04 -10.10
CA GLU A 96 -2.52 -22.70 -11.10
C GLU A 96 -1.88 -22.67 -12.49
N SER A 97 -2.32 -23.59 -13.35
CA SER A 97 -1.88 -23.58 -14.74
C SER A 97 -2.55 -22.47 -15.55
N LYS A 98 -1.85 -21.90 -16.52
CA LYS A 98 -2.43 -20.93 -17.47
C LYS A 98 -3.74 -21.42 -18.09
N LYS A 99 -3.84 -22.74 -18.36
CA LYS A 99 -5.06 -23.34 -18.94
C LYS A 99 -6.25 -23.25 -17.99
N THR A 100 -6.01 -23.54 -16.69
CA THR A 100 -7.04 -23.46 -15.64
C THR A 100 -7.55 -22.03 -15.52
N VAL A 101 -6.63 -21.07 -15.37
CA VAL A 101 -6.96 -19.66 -15.20
C VAL A 101 -7.69 -19.10 -16.41
N LYS A 102 -7.22 -19.39 -17.64
CA LYS A 102 -7.91 -18.97 -18.87
C LYS A 102 -9.34 -19.47 -18.94
N LYS A 103 -9.55 -20.79 -18.67
CA LYS A 103 -10.91 -21.37 -18.65
C LYS A 103 -11.81 -20.70 -17.60
N TYR A 104 -11.28 -20.33 -16.45
CA TYR A 104 -12.03 -19.60 -15.43
C TYR A 104 -12.40 -18.19 -15.93
N LEU A 105 -11.46 -17.46 -16.50
CA LEU A 105 -11.66 -16.10 -17.00
C LEU A 105 -12.64 -16.03 -18.17
N ASP A 106 -12.75 -17.09 -18.99
CA ASP A 106 -13.77 -17.20 -20.05
C ASP A 106 -15.21 -17.17 -19.49
N LEU A 107 -15.41 -17.67 -18.26
CA LEU A 107 -16.69 -17.71 -17.56
C LEU A 107 -16.86 -16.53 -16.57
N HIS A 108 -15.77 -16.04 -16.04
CA HIS A 108 -15.68 -14.96 -15.04
C HIS A 108 -14.72 -13.88 -15.52
N PRO A 109 -15.10 -13.07 -16.53
CA PRO A 109 -14.21 -12.06 -17.10
C PRO A 109 -13.84 -11.01 -16.06
N ARG A 110 -12.55 -10.64 -16.05
CA ARG A 110 -11.98 -9.59 -15.22
C ARG A 110 -11.59 -8.40 -16.09
N ASN A 111 -11.81 -7.20 -15.57
CA ASN A 111 -11.49 -5.95 -16.28
C ASN A 111 -10.21 -5.30 -15.71
N CYS A 112 -9.18 -6.11 -15.49
CA CYS A 112 -7.88 -5.70 -14.98
C CYS A 112 -6.75 -6.42 -15.71
N LYS A 113 -5.50 -6.08 -15.37
CA LYS A 113 -4.31 -6.70 -15.95
C LYS A 113 -4.02 -8.02 -15.23
N ILE A 114 -4.27 -9.13 -15.88
CA ILE A 114 -4.01 -10.48 -15.34
C ILE A 114 -2.56 -10.87 -15.60
N VAL A 115 -1.91 -11.43 -14.60
CA VAL A 115 -0.56 -11.99 -14.65
C VAL A 115 -0.62 -13.44 -14.19
N PHE A 116 -0.10 -14.38 -15.01
CA PHE A 116 0.04 -15.76 -14.57
C PHE A 116 1.26 -15.92 -13.66
N MET A 117 1.17 -16.80 -12.67
CA MET A 117 2.29 -17.08 -11.76
C MET A 117 3.59 -17.43 -12.50
N GLU A 118 3.51 -18.15 -13.63
CA GLU A 118 4.67 -18.53 -14.43
C GLU A 118 5.40 -17.33 -15.08
N ASP A 119 4.72 -16.19 -15.21
CA ASP A 119 5.23 -14.99 -15.88
C ASP A 119 5.72 -13.92 -14.89
N THR A 120 5.87 -14.29 -13.60
CA THR A 120 6.32 -13.37 -12.55
C THR A 120 6.95 -14.10 -11.35
N ASN A 121 7.73 -13.36 -10.55
CA ASN A 121 8.27 -13.81 -9.26
C ASN A 121 7.48 -13.24 -8.05
N LEU A 122 6.44 -12.45 -8.31
CA LEU A 122 5.72 -11.69 -7.26
C LEU A 122 5.13 -12.58 -6.16
N ALA A 123 4.49 -13.71 -6.49
CA ALA A 123 3.87 -14.58 -5.50
C ALA A 123 4.88 -15.09 -4.45
N ALA A 124 6.09 -15.43 -4.88
CA ALA A 124 7.18 -15.84 -3.99
C ALA A 124 7.71 -14.68 -3.15
N MET A 125 7.89 -13.50 -3.77
CA MET A 125 8.40 -12.30 -3.09
C MET A 125 7.52 -11.85 -1.94
N TYR A 126 6.18 -11.98 -2.08
CA TYR A 126 5.23 -11.56 -1.05
C TYR A 126 4.70 -12.71 -0.19
N ALA A 127 5.29 -13.92 -0.29
CA ALA A 127 4.87 -15.12 0.42
C ALA A 127 3.33 -15.31 0.34
N ALA A 128 2.80 -15.30 -0.89
CA ALA A 128 1.37 -15.37 -1.15
C ALA A 128 0.86 -16.80 -0.92
N THR A 129 0.46 -17.12 0.31
CA THR A 129 0.00 -18.44 0.77
C THR A 129 -1.45 -18.47 1.22
N SER A 130 -2.13 -17.33 1.29
CA SER A 130 -3.56 -17.17 1.60
C SER A 130 -4.15 -16.12 0.67
N TYR A 131 -5.45 -16.19 0.35
CA TYR A 131 -6.05 -15.33 -0.68
C TYR A 131 -7.39 -14.74 -0.22
N PRO A 132 -7.72 -13.52 -0.70
CA PRO A 132 -6.88 -12.61 -1.45
C PRO A 132 -5.75 -12.00 -0.60
N ILE A 133 -4.67 -11.54 -1.25
CA ILE A 133 -3.70 -10.62 -0.65
C ILE A 133 -3.63 -9.39 -1.54
N TYR A 134 -3.70 -8.22 -0.94
CA TYR A 134 -3.51 -6.94 -1.60
C TYR A 134 -2.24 -6.28 -1.09
N VAL A 135 -1.36 -5.87 -1.99
CA VAL A 135 -0.17 -5.09 -1.68
C VAL A 135 -0.21 -3.79 -2.47
N VAL A 136 -0.03 -2.67 -1.78
CA VAL A 136 0.04 -1.36 -2.42
C VAL A 136 1.47 -0.87 -2.39
N ILE A 137 2.00 -0.52 -3.56
CA ILE A 137 3.32 0.11 -3.76
C ILE A 137 3.07 1.57 -4.10
N ASP A 138 3.70 2.49 -3.37
CA ASP A 138 3.56 3.93 -3.58
C ASP A 138 4.38 4.42 -4.79
N ARG A 139 4.26 5.71 -5.11
CA ARG A 139 4.93 6.34 -6.26
C ARG A 139 6.44 6.33 -6.17
N ASP A 140 6.99 6.20 -4.96
CA ASP A 140 8.43 6.14 -4.70
C ASP A 140 8.97 4.71 -4.79
N GLY A 141 8.08 3.71 -4.98
CA GLY A 141 8.44 2.29 -5.07
C GLY A 141 8.52 1.59 -3.72
N ASN A 142 7.92 2.14 -2.66
CA ASN A 142 7.89 1.54 -1.34
C ASN A 142 6.53 0.86 -1.07
N ILE A 143 6.51 -0.13 -0.20
CA ILE A 143 5.28 -0.77 0.26
C ILE A 143 4.52 0.22 1.15
N ALA A 144 3.38 0.73 0.67
CA ALA A 144 2.47 1.57 1.43
C ALA A 144 1.61 0.78 2.40
N GLY A 145 1.37 -0.49 2.10
CA GLY A 145 0.65 -1.39 2.97
C GLY A 145 0.29 -2.71 2.32
N THR A 146 -0.12 -3.65 3.17
CA THR A 146 -0.56 -5.00 2.77
C THR A 146 -1.84 -5.34 3.53
N GLN A 147 -2.81 -5.95 2.84
CA GLN A 147 -4.02 -6.55 3.42
C GLN A 147 -4.03 -8.04 3.07
N ARG A 148 -4.23 -8.89 4.08
CA ARG A 148 -4.36 -10.35 3.90
C ARG A 148 -5.79 -10.77 4.22
N GLY A 149 -6.43 -11.46 3.29
CA GLY A 149 -7.85 -11.82 3.35
C GLY A 149 -8.76 -10.71 2.82
N ALA A 150 -10.02 -11.08 2.60
CA ALA A 150 -11.06 -10.15 2.19
C ALA A 150 -11.33 -9.11 3.28
N GLY A 151 -11.48 -7.88 2.88
CA GLY A 151 -11.73 -6.74 3.78
C GLY A 151 -12.82 -5.80 3.27
N GLY A 152 -13.33 -6.07 2.07
CA GLY A 152 -14.31 -5.26 1.39
C GLY A 152 -13.75 -3.98 0.76
N GLU A 153 -14.60 -3.31 0.00
CA GLU A 153 -14.24 -2.14 -0.79
C GLU A 153 -13.60 -1.02 0.04
N ASP A 154 -14.19 -0.69 1.20
CA ASP A 154 -13.69 0.40 2.07
C ASP A 154 -12.28 0.13 2.61
N ALA A 155 -11.98 -1.13 2.96
CA ALA A 155 -10.65 -1.48 3.44
C ALA A 155 -9.60 -1.33 2.34
N LEU A 156 -9.94 -1.74 1.10
CA LEU A 156 -9.05 -1.58 -0.05
C LEU A 156 -8.84 -0.10 -0.39
N ARG A 157 -9.90 0.72 -0.35
CA ARG A 157 -9.81 2.17 -0.56
C ARG A 157 -8.92 2.84 0.49
N ARG A 158 -9.08 2.51 1.78
CA ARG A 158 -8.17 2.99 2.84
C ARG A 158 -6.73 2.53 2.65
N LEU A 159 -6.52 1.34 2.09
CA LEU A 159 -5.17 0.86 1.77
C LEU A 159 -4.53 1.70 0.67
N LEU A 160 -5.27 2.04 -0.39
CA LEU A 160 -4.82 2.88 -1.50
C LEU A 160 -4.56 4.33 -1.06
N ALA A 161 -5.37 4.85 -0.14
CA ALA A 161 -5.18 6.19 0.43
C ALA A 161 -3.79 6.36 1.09
N ARG A 162 -3.22 5.30 1.67
CA ARG A 162 -1.85 5.32 2.23
C ARG A 162 -0.76 5.61 1.18
N ALA A 163 -1.07 5.34 -0.10
CA ALA A 163 -0.19 5.66 -1.22
C ALA A 163 -0.54 7.00 -1.90
N GLY A 164 -1.44 7.79 -1.30
CA GLY A 164 -1.88 9.08 -1.83
C GLY A 164 -2.82 8.93 -3.04
N LEU A 165 -3.64 7.87 -3.07
CA LEU A 165 -4.78 7.72 -3.97
C LEU A 165 -6.06 7.88 -3.17
N ASP A 166 -6.33 9.11 -2.77
CA ASP A 166 -7.61 9.44 -2.17
C ASP A 166 -8.68 9.48 -3.25
N LEU A 167 -9.81 8.88 -2.94
CA LEU A 167 -11.03 9.12 -3.71
C LEU A 167 -11.51 10.54 -3.39
N PRO A 168 -12.21 11.21 -4.32
CA PRO A 168 -13.04 12.32 -3.93
C PRO A 168 -13.97 11.82 -2.82
N ASP A 169 -14.04 12.58 -1.72
CA ASP A 169 -15.06 12.37 -0.72
C ASP A 169 -16.39 12.27 -1.45
N ASP A 170 -17.14 11.21 -1.17
CA ASP A 170 -18.49 11.08 -1.69
C ASP A 170 -19.32 12.12 -0.94
N ASP A 171 -19.43 13.33 -1.53
CA ASP A 171 -20.22 14.45 -1.00
C ASP A 171 -21.73 14.12 -0.98
N SER A 172 -22.11 12.85 -0.85
CA SER A 172 -23.49 12.38 -0.86
C SER A 172 -24.21 12.46 0.49
N ASP A 173 -23.59 13.01 1.56
CA ASP A 173 -24.25 13.22 2.85
C ASP A 173 -24.43 14.72 3.20
N SER A 174 -24.93 15.52 2.25
CA SER A 174 -25.46 16.84 2.58
C SER A 174 -26.75 17.15 1.81
N ASN A 175 -27.86 16.52 2.27
CA ASN A 175 -29.19 17.12 2.13
C ASN A 175 -30.19 16.54 3.15
#